data_1074dea27d2b55ea7b6787eb49b605e0
#
_entry.id   1074dea27d2b55ea7b6787eb49b605e0
#
_cell.length_a   1.000
_cell.length_b   1.000
_cell.length_c   1.000
_cell.angle_alpha   90.00
_cell.angle_beta   90.00
_cell.angle_gamma   90.00
#
_symmetry.space_group_name_H-M   'P 1'
#
loop_
_entity.id
_entity.type
_entity.pdbx_description
1 polymer ?
#
loop_
_entity_poly.entity_id
_entity_poly.type
_entity_poly.pdbx_seq_one_letter_code
_entity_poly.pdbx_strand_id
1 'polypeptide(L)'
;MAWSFTSGTAVYLQIADRIIKSILSGEYSPGQQLPTVRQLALEAAVNPNTVQRAFTELESDGIIISKGTSGRFVTQDTEIIEQCRQKMARRIVLDFLKNAKQLSLTKEQLIEMIKEVTT
;
A
#
# COMPACT_ATOMS: atom_id res chain seq x y z
N MET A 1 -5.47 -8.05 -17.16
CA MET A 1 -5.54 -9.08 -16.12
C MET A 1 -6.14 -8.50 -14.86
N ALA A 2 -7.14 -9.17 -14.29
CA ALA A 2 -7.75 -8.71 -13.05
C ALA A 2 -6.80 -8.90 -11.88
N TRP A 3 -6.90 -8.01 -10.89
CA TRP A 3 -6.19 -8.16 -9.64
C TRP A 3 -6.89 -9.21 -8.78
N SER A 4 -6.12 -9.92 -7.96
CA SER A 4 -6.66 -10.89 -7.00
C SER A 4 -6.87 -10.23 -5.66
N PHE A 5 -8.02 -10.50 -5.03
CA PHE A 5 -8.36 -9.94 -3.74
C PHE A 5 -8.67 -11.07 -2.75
N THR A 6 -8.29 -10.85 -1.50
CA THR A 6 -8.59 -11.80 -0.42
C THR A 6 -9.91 -11.44 0.24
N SER A 7 -10.56 -12.44 0.86
CA SER A 7 -11.74 -12.20 1.67
C SER A 7 -11.34 -11.66 3.05
N GLY A 8 -12.29 -11.04 3.74
CA GLY A 8 -12.08 -10.56 5.10
C GLY A 8 -11.59 -9.13 5.21
N THR A 9 -11.17 -8.50 4.10
CA THR A 9 -10.77 -7.09 4.06
C THR A 9 -11.48 -6.43 2.89
N ALA A 10 -11.96 -5.20 3.08
CA ALA A 10 -12.66 -4.47 2.03
C ALA A 10 -11.77 -4.32 0.80
N VAL A 11 -12.36 -4.49 -0.38
CA VAL A 11 -11.61 -4.43 -1.64
C VAL A 11 -10.94 -3.07 -1.84
N TYR A 12 -11.63 -1.97 -1.51
CA TYR A 12 -11.05 -0.65 -1.70
C TYR A 12 -9.77 -0.44 -0.87
N LEU A 13 -9.68 -1.06 0.31
CA LEU A 13 -8.46 -0.98 1.14
C LEU A 13 -7.32 -1.79 0.52
N GLN A 14 -7.64 -2.90 -0.12
CA GLN A 14 -6.63 -3.69 -0.82
C GLN A 14 -6.10 -2.95 -2.05
N ILE A 15 -6.97 -2.22 -2.75
CA ILE A 15 -6.56 -1.38 -3.87
C ILE A 15 -5.66 -0.25 -3.38
N ALA A 16 -6.04 0.42 -2.29
CA ALA A 16 -5.24 1.48 -1.70
C ALA A 16 -3.85 0.96 -1.30
N ASP A 17 -3.78 -0.18 -0.64
CA ASP A 17 -2.51 -0.81 -0.26
C ASP A 17 -1.63 -1.08 -1.48
N ARG A 18 -2.20 -1.58 -2.55
CA ARG A 18 -1.45 -1.88 -3.77
C ARG A 18 -0.88 -0.62 -4.41
N ILE A 19 -1.67 0.45 -4.44
CA ILE A 19 -1.20 1.74 -4.96
C ILE A 19 -0.05 2.27 -4.10
N ILE A 20 -0.19 2.21 -2.78
CA ILE A 20 0.87 2.63 -1.86
C ILE A 20 2.16 1.85 -2.13
N LYS A 21 2.08 0.54 -2.28
CA LYS A 21 3.25 -0.30 -2.55
C LYS A 21 3.91 0.08 -3.86
N SER A 22 3.13 0.44 -4.88
CA SER A 22 3.67 0.92 -6.14
C SER A 22 4.40 2.25 -5.99
N ILE A 23 3.89 3.13 -5.12
CA ILE A 23 4.56 4.39 -4.80
C ILE A 23 5.86 4.13 -4.03
N LEU A 24 5.80 3.29 -3.00
CA LEU A 24 6.96 3.01 -2.15
C LEU A 24 8.06 2.28 -2.89
N SER A 25 7.73 1.45 -3.88
CA SER A 25 8.71 0.73 -4.69
C SER A 25 9.32 1.58 -5.81
N GLY A 26 8.77 2.78 -6.05
CA GLY A 26 9.25 3.65 -7.11
C GLY A 26 8.58 3.44 -8.45
N GLU A 27 7.61 2.51 -8.55
CA GLU A 27 6.84 2.32 -9.77
C GLU A 27 6.10 3.60 -10.16
N TYR A 28 5.55 4.29 -9.17
CA TYR A 28 5.02 5.64 -9.33
C TYR A 28 5.91 6.61 -8.56
N SER A 29 6.64 7.44 -9.27
CA SER A 29 7.60 8.38 -8.68
C SER A 29 6.89 9.58 -8.02
N PRO A 30 7.54 10.27 -7.08
CA PRO A 30 6.98 11.50 -6.53
C PRO A 30 6.60 12.48 -7.64
N GLY A 31 5.39 13.04 -7.56
CA GLY A 31 4.89 13.98 -8.55
C GLY A 31 4.33 13.35 -9.81
N GLN A 32 4.48 12.06 -9.99
CA GLN A 32 3.98 11.37 -11.18
C GLN A 32 2.45 11.31 -11.18
N GLN A 33 1.86 11.47 -12.35
CA GLN A 33 0.42 11.32 -12.51
C GLN A 33 0.05 9.84 -12.43
N LEU A 34 -1.00 9.56 -11.65
CA LEU A 34 -1.53 8.22 -11.50
C LEU A 34 -2.51 7.90 -12.62
N PRO A 35 -2.73 6.61 -12.91
CA PRO A 35 -3.81 6.21 -13.79
C PRO A 35 -5.15 6.74 -13.27
N THR A 36 -6.10 6.92 -14.18
CA THR A 36 -7.44 7.39 -13.80
C THR A 36 -8.21 6.30 -13.08
N VAL A 37 -9.27 6.71 -12.38
CA VAL A 37 -10.19 5.76 -11.75
C VAL A 37 -10.68 4.72 -12.77
N ARG A 38 -11.05 5.16 -13.96
CA ARG A 38 -11.56 4.28 -15.00
C ARG A 38 -10.51 3.28 -15.47
N GLN A 39 -9.27 3.74 -15.66
CA GLN A 39 -8.17 2.87 -16.08
C GLN A 39 -7.89 1.79 -15.04
N LEU A 40 -7.81 2.18 -13.77
CA LEU A 40 -7.55 1.23 -12.69
C LEU A 40 -8.72 0.27 -12.49
N ALA A 41 -9.95 0.75 -12.62
CA ALA A 41 -11.13 -0.10 -12.50
C ALA A 41 -11.13 -1.20 -13.58
N LEU A 42 -10.77 -0.85 -14.80
CA LEU A 42 -10.65 -1.82 -15.89
C LEU A 42 -9.54 -2.82 -15.61
N GLU A 43 -8.37 -2.34 -15.21
CA GLU A 43 -7.22 -3.18 -14.92
C GLU A 43 -7.50 -4.15 -13.77
N ALA A 44 -8.10 -3.67 -12.70
CA ALA A 44 -8.38 -4.47 -11.51
C ALA A 44 -9.66 -5.30 -11.66
N ALA A 45 -10.48 -5.02 -12.66
CA ALA A 45 -11.79 -5.64 -12.88
C ALA A 45 -12.73 -5.42 -11.69
N VAL A 46 -12.82 -4.16 -11.25
CA VAL A 46 -13.69 -3.75 -10.14
C VAL A 46 -14.55 -2.56 -10.55
N ASN A 47 -15.55 -2.27 -9.74
CA ASN A 47 -16.41 -1.11 -9.93
C ASN A 47 -15.59 0.17 -9.77
N PRO A 48 -15.76 1.16 -10.66
CA PRO A 48 -15.07 2.46 -10.52
C PRO A 48 -15.28 3.13 -9.18
N ASN A 49 -16.45 2.96 -8.56
CA ASN A 49 -16.72 3.53 -7.24
C ASN A 49 -15.78 2.96 -6.16
N THR A 50 -15.39 1.70 -6.30
CA THR A 50 -14.44 1.06 -5.39
C THR A 50 -13.05 1.69 -5.51
N VAL A 51 -12.62 1.97 -6.73
CA VAL A 51 -11.35 2.67 -6.99
C VAL A 51 -11.42 4.10 -6.46
N GLN A 52 -12.56 4.78 -6.71
CA GLN A 52 -12.76 6.15 -6.22
C GLN A 52 -12.63 6.20 -4.69
N ARG A 53 -13.20 5.22 -4.00
CA ARG A 53 -13.11 5.14 -2.54
C ARG A 53 -11.66 4.91 -2.09
N ALA A 54 -10.91 4.09 -2.81
CA ALA A 54 -9.48 3.89 -2.54
C ALA A 54 -8.71 5.21 -2.69
N PHE A 55 -8.96 5.95 -3.76
CA PHE A 55 -8.32 7.25 -3.98
C PHE A 55 -8.66 8.26 -2.89
N THR A 56 -9.92 8.28 -2.45
CA THR A 56 -10.34 9.18 -1.36
C THR A 56 -9.56 8.88 -0.08
N GLU A 57 -9.37 7.60 0.22
CA GLU A 57 -8.57 7.16 1.36
C GLU A 57 -7.12 7.64 1.25
N LEU A 58 -6.51 7.47 0.07
CA LEU A 58 -5.13 7.88 -0.16
C LEU A 58 -4.95 9.40 -0.14
N GLU A 59 -5.95 10.14 -0.62
CA GLU A 59 -5.95 11.62 -0.53
C GLU A 59 -6.03 12.07 0.91
N SER A 60 -6.83 11.39 1.73
CA SER A 60 -6.95 11.69 3.16
C SER A 60 -5.61 11.55 3.87
N ASP A 61 -4.80 10.56 3.46
CA ASP A 61 -3.48 10.34 4.02
C ASP A 61 -2.42 11.29 3.45
N GLY A 62 -2.75 12.03 2.41
CA GLY A 62 -1.83 12.97 1.77
C GLY A 62 -0.83 12.33 0.83
N ILE A 63 -0.89 11.02 0.61
CA ILE A 63 0.06 10.31 -0.26
C ILE A 63 -0.21 10.61 -1.73
N ILE A 64 -1.46 10.89 -2.10
CA ILE A 64 -1.80 11.36 -3.44
C ILE A 64 -2.53 12.69 -3.36
N ILE A 65 -2.44 13.48 -4.43
CA ILE A 65 -2.96 14.83 -4.50
C ILE A 65 -3.85 14.96 -5.74
N SER A 66 -5.04 15.51 -5.55
CA SER A 66 -5.93 15.84 -6.65
C SER A 66 -5.60 17.24 -7.17
N LYS A 67 -5.46 17.38 -8.48
CA LYS A 67 -5.20 18.68 -9.13
C LYS A 67 -6.34 19.02 -10.08
N GLY A 68 -7.56 19.03 -9.55
CA GLY A 68 -8.76 19.38 -10.33
C GLY A 68 -8.97 18.46 -11.51
N THR A 69 -9.20 19.05 -12.70
CA THR A 69 -9.41 18.27 -13.91
C THR A 69 -8.14 17.63 -14.47
N SER A 70 -6.97 18.01 -13.94
CA SER A 70 -5.70 17.43 -14.40
C SER A 70 -5.48 16.02 -13.90
N GLY A 71 -6.22 15.58 -12.88
CA GLY A 71 -6.13 14.23 -12.36
C GLY A 71 -5.46 14.14 -10.99
N ARG A 72 -4.99 12.96 -10.67
CA ARG A 72 -4.37 12.67 -9.38
C ARG A 72 -2.90 12.33 -9.56
N PHE A 73 -2.10 12.78 -8.61
CA PHE A 73 -0.64 12.72 -8.67
C PHE A 73 -0.10 12.21 -7.35
N VAL A 74 1.04 11.52 -7.40
CA VAL A 74 1.77 11.14 -6.19
C VAL A 74 2.29 12.43 -5.53
N THR A 75 2.22 12.51 -4.21
CA THR A 75 2.77 13.66 -3.49
C THR A 75 4.25 13.84 -3.82
N GLN A 76 4.70 15.09 -3.85
CA GLN A 76 6.12 15.41 -3.96
C GLN A 76 6.79 15.51 -2.59
N ASP A 77 6.00 15.44 -1.53
CA ASP A 77 6.51 15.51 -0.16
C ASP A 77 7.11 14.15 0.23
N THR A 78 8.42 14.07 0.13
CA THR A 78 9.14 12.82 0.42
C THR A 78 9.03 12.41 1.88
N GLU A 79 8.76 13.35 2.78
CA GLU A 79 8.54 13.04 4.18
C GLU A 79 7.23 12.28 4.40
N ILE A 80 6.17 12.68 3.69
CA ILE A 80 4.89 11.96 3.75
C ILE A 80 5.08 10.54 3.21
N ILE A 81 5.82 10.39 2.12
CA ILE A 81 6.11 9.06 1.54
C ILE A 81 6.88 8.21 2.56
N GLU A 82 7.88 8.78 3.21
CA GLU A 82 8.67 8.03 4.21
C GLU A 82 7.84 7.68 5.44
N GLN A 83 6.99 8.57 5.91
CA GLN A 83 6.08 8.25 7.01
C GLN A 83 5.14 7.11 6.66
N CYS A 84 4.66 7.09 5.41
CA CYS A 84 3.82 6.00 4.92
C CYS A 84 4.59 4.68 4.90
N ARG A 85 5.84 4.71 4.44
CA ARG A 85 6.73 3.53 4.43
C ARG A 85 6.90 2.97 5.84
N GLN A 86 7.20 3.84 6.81
CA GLN A 86 7.40 3.43 8.20
C GLN A 86 6.14 2.83 8.80
N LYS A 87 5.00 3.42 8.51
CA LYS A 87 3.70 2.92 9.00
C LYS A 87 3.41 1.51 8.47
N MET A 88 3.66 1.29 7.17
CA MET A 88 3.47 -0.02 6.57
C MET A 88 4.47 -1.04 7.07
N ALA A 89 5.73 -0.64 7.24
CA ALA A 89 6.76 -1.51 7.77
C ALA A 89 6.42 -1.97 9.18
N ARG A 90 5.95 -1.05 10.03
CA ARG A 90 5.54 -1.37 11.40
C ARG A 90 4.40 -2.38 11.40
N ARG A 91 3.42 -2.21 10.51
CA ARG A 91 2.30 -3.15 10.40
C ARG A 91 2.78 -4.56 10.02
N ILE A 92 3.72 -4.64 9.06
CA ILE A 92 4.30 -5.92 8.66
C ILE A 92 5.00 -6.60 9.84
N VAL A 93 5.79 -5.83 10.60
CA VAL A 93 6.50 -6.37 11.76
C VAL A 93 5.53 -6.86 12.84
N LEU A 94 4.47 -6.08 13.10
CA LEU A 94 3.47 -6.47 14.10
C LEU A 94 2.74 -7.76 13.69
N ASP A 95 2.36 -7.89 12.42
CA ASP A 95 1.72 -9.11 11.92
C ASP A 95 2.66 -10.31 12.00
N PHE A 96 3.92 -10.10 11.63
CA PHE A 96 4.96 -11.11 11.72
C PHE A 96 5.11 -11.61 13.16
N LEU A 97 5.22 -10.68 14.13
CA LEU A 97 5.37 -11.04 15.54
C LEU A 97 4.15 -11.76 16.08
N LYS A 98 2.95 -11.35 15.66
CA LYS A 98 1.71 -12.00 16.04
C LYS A 98 1.68 -13.45 15.58
N ASN A 99 2.07 -13.70 14.32
CA ASN A 99 2.12 -15.05 13.77
C ASN A 99 3.19 -15.90 14.47
N ALA A 100 4.35 -15.32 14.71
CA ALA A 100 5.44 -16.02 15.38
C ALA A 100 5.09 -16.41 16.81
N LYS A 101 4.31 -15.59 17.50
CA LYS A 101 3.87 -15.88 18.88
C LYS A 101 3.05 -17.16 18.93
N GLN A 102 2.30 -17.47 17.88
CA GLN A 102 1.51 -18.71 17.83
C GLN A 102 2.39 -19.96 17.81
N LEU A 103 3.65 -19.81 17.41
CA LEU A 103 4.64 -20.90 17.39
C LEU A 103 5.55 -20.87 18.63
N SER A 104 5.23 -20.01 19.60
CA SER A 104 6.02 -19.85 20.84
C SER A 104 7.48 -19.47 20.58
N LEU A 105 7.73 -18.71 19.53
CA LEU A 105 9.07 -18.24 19.21
C LEU A 105 9.41 -16.99 20.01
N THR A 106 10.63 -16.92 20.53
CA THR A 106 11.12 -15.74 21.23
C THR A 106 11.65 -14.71 20.26
N LYS A 107 11.76 -13.47 20.72
CA LYS A 107 12.36 -12.39 19.93
C LYS A 107 13.77 -12.75 19.50
N GLU A 108 14.55 -13.33 20.40
CA GLU A 108 15.94 -13.72 20.14
C GLU A 108 16.02 -14.77 19.04
N GLN A 109 15.13 -15.77 19.08
CA GLN A 109 15.05 -16.79 18.03
C GLN A 109 14.74 -16.19 16.69
N LEU A 110 13.78 -15.24 16.65
CA LEU A 110 13.38 -14.57 15.42
C LEU A 110 14.52 -13.74 14.82
N ILE A 111 15.26 -13.02 15.66
CA ILE A 111 16.40 -12.23 15.21
C ILE A 111 17.45 -13.13 14.54
N GLU A 112 17.78 -14.26 15.16
CA GLU A 112 18.73 -15.20 14.59
C GLU A 112 18.26 -15.77 13.26
N MET A 113 16.97 -16.12 13.16
CA MET A 113 16.40 -16.64 11.90
C MET A 113 16.43 -15.59 10.81
N ILE A 114 16.14 -14.34 11.13
CA ILE A 114 16.21 -13.24 10.16
C ILE A 114 17.63 -13.11 9.61
N LYS A 115 18.64 -13.18 10.48
CA LYS A 115 20.04 -13.11 10.04
C LYS A 115 20.39 -14.28 9.12
N GLU A 116 19.90 -15.48 9.41
CA GLU A 116 20.15 -16.66 8.59
C GLU A 116 19.54 -16.55 7.19
N VAL A 117 18.28 -16.13 7.10
CA VAL A 117 17.57 -16.12 5.81
C VAL A 117 17.92 -14.93 4.93
N THR A 118 18.56 -13.90 5.49
CA THR A 118 18.91 -12.68 4.76
C THR A 118 20.38 -12.61 4.35
N THR A 119 21.20 -13.57 4.72
CA THR A 119 22.62 -13.61 4.33
C THR A 119 22.85 -14.31 2.99
#